data_7df9f7237f645babfe0a5f5bbb3e9eb0
#
_entry.id   7df9f7237f645babfe0a5f5bbb3e9eb0
#
_cell.length_a   1.000
_cell.length_b   1.000
_cell.length_c   1.000
_cell.angle_alpha   90.00
_cell.angle_beta   90.00
_cell.angle_gamma   90.00
#
_symmetry.space_group_name_H-M   'P 1'
#
loop_
_entity.id
_entity.type
_entity.pdbx_description
1 polymer ?
#
loop_
_entity_poly.entity_id
_entity_poly.type
_entity_poly.pdbx_seq_one_letter_code
_entity_poly.pdbx_strand_id
1 'polypeptide(L)'
;MRLRLGVVAAALGAVLLAACSSSPSTNTGTTGNTSTNKQVTVGVALTYNSTAFWAAYLNYESQYAKQLNVHVLGPLLAGNNASLQNTQIENLVNEGAQAIIVNPETATSLGPAISYATAHHVQLISVDTIVGVGHVYMVVRASNTIYGLDACAYISSKVKSGYVLDLEGDLTSSNGADRTNAFNDCMAKNDPAVHILKDPTVWTQSTAVSDAQTAVSAYGSQLKAIYAQWSSPDIGVIPLLQSKNLTGKVLVVSDDGVPFEMCDIQKGTLDASQSQPANLYAYWALKYAVDAANNVTLKAGDPGGGAPTLQTLSYAGDSNLGDPVVAPFVTKSAQTLTVTPVDGLSGTVATTPVSDTSLWGNVYGSAHGGVCSASNAG
;
A
#
# COMPACT_ATOMS: atom_id res chain seq x y z
N MET A 1 -29.49 -56.45 27.69
CA MET A 1 -29.13 -57.70 28.37
C MET A 1 -27.71 -57.61 28.84
N ARG A 2 -27.49 -57.65 30.20
CA ARG A 2 -26.27 -57.81 31.01
C ARG A 2 -25.24 -56.64 30.86
N LEU A 3 -25.13 -55.63 31.70
CA LEU A 3 -24.77 -55.52 33.13
C LEU A 3 -23.52 -56.33 33.60
N ARG A 4 -22.49 -55.64 34.04
CA ARG A 4 -21.56 -55.91 35.20
C ARG A 4 -20.64 -54.67 35.31
N LEU A 5 -20.74 -53.81 36.25
CA LEU A 5 -20.40 -53.67 37.68
C LEU A 5 -19.09 -54.38 38.14
N GLY A 6 -18.23 -53.62 38.81
CA GLY A 6 -17.10 -54.05 39.66
C GLY A 6 -16.16 -52.87 39.89
N VAL A 7 -16.29 -52.15 40.93
CA VAL A 7 -15.96 -52.18 42.36
C VAL A 7 -14.54 -51.66 42.66
N VAL A 8 -14.53 -50.47 43.26
CA VAL A 8 -13.82 -49.82 44.37
C VAL A 8 -12.59 -50.59 45.00
N ALA A 9 -11.52 -49.84 45.23
CA ALA A 9 -10.72 -49.95 46.42
C ALA A 9 -9.98 -48.66 46.80
N ALA A 10 -10.31 -48.11 47.94
CA ALA A 10 -9.63 -47.05 48.67
C ALA A 10 -8.49 -47.62 49.51
N ALA A 11 -7.39 -46.91 49.69
CA ALA A 11 -6.45 -47.09 50.74
C ALA A 11 -5.91 -45.78 51.31
N LEU A 12 -6.17 -45.60 52.60
CA LEU A 12 -5.68 -44.49 53.44
C LEU A 12 -4.19 -44.77 53.90
N GLY A 13 -3.54 -43.66 54.30
CA GLY A 13 -2.53 -43.60 55.33
C GLY A 13 -1.13 -43.19 54.85
N ALA A 14 -0.49 -42.18 55.34
CA ALA A 14 -0.12 -41.81 56.65
C ALA A 14 0.59 -40.43 56.64
N VAL A 15 0.33 -39.68 57.71
CA VAL A 15 1.00 -38.42 58.08
C VAL A 15 2.33 -38.71 58.70
N LEU A 16 3.42 -38.05 58.32
CA LEU A 16 4.62 -37.89 59.09
C LEU A 16 5.09 -36.42 59.09
N LEU A 17 4.96 -35.81 60.24
CA LEU A 17 5.59 -34.55 60.63
C LEU A 17 7.08 -34.73 60.82
N ALA A 18 7.93 -33.93 60.21
CA ALA A 18 9.31 -33.76 60.65
C ALA A 18 9.70 -32.29 60.57
N ALA A 19 10.35 -31.84 61.57
CA ALA A 19 10.55 -30.51 62.08
C ALA A 19 11.56 -29.65 61.28
N CYS A 20 11.47 -28.36 61.54
CA CYS A 20 12.29 -27.20 61.16
C CYS A 20 13.81 -27.40 61.17
N SER A 21 14.46 -26.90 60.11
CA SER A 21 15.79 -26.30 60.23
C SER A 21 15.83 -25.02 59.36
N SER A 22 16.02 -23.90 60.01
CA SER A 22 16.20 -22.59 59.43
C SER A 22 17.61 -22.44 58.85
N SER A 23 17.70 -22.17 57.56
CA SER A 23 18.90 -21.61 56.94
C SER A 23 18.53 -20.30 56.19
N PRO A 24 19.34 -19.27 56.25
CA PRO A 24 19.01 -17.99 55.63
C PRO A 24 19.19 -18.08 54.10
N SER A 25 18.07 -18.07 53.39
CA SER A 25 18.08 -17.89 51.92
C SER A 25 18.40 -16.45 51.59
N THR A 26 19.56 -16.23 51.02
CA THR A 26 19.88 -15.02 50.26
C THR A 26 18.85 -14.85 49.13
N ASN A 27 18.03 -13.86 49.29
CA ASN A 27 17.04 -13.42 48.33
C ASN A 27 17.78 -12.76 47.15
N THR A 28 18.23 -13.52 46.16
CA THR A 28 18.54 -13.01 44.85
C THR A 28 17.21 -12.71 44.16
N GLY A 29 16.72 -11.50 44.35
CA GLY A 29 15.59 -10.93 43.62
C GLY A 29 15.94 -10.96 42.13
N THR A 30 15.48 -11.99 41.42
CA THR A 30 15.31 -11.92 39.98
C THR A 30 14.18 -10.92 39.76
N THR A 31 14.52 -9.67 39.59
CA THR A 31 13.65 -8.69 38.96
C THR A 31 13.38 -9.20 37.54
N GLY A 32 12.34 -9.99 37.40
CA GLY A 32 11.70 -10.21 36.13
C GLY A 32 11.27 -8.86 35.64
N ASN A 33 12.05 -8.29 34.72
CA ASN A 33 11.68 -7.13 33.95
C ASN A 33 10.53 -7.59 33.04
N THR A 34 9.31 -7.64 33.57
CA THR A 34 8.11 -7.61 32.75
C THR A 34 8.11 -6.21 32.12
N SER A 35 8.78 -6.11 30.97
CA SER A 35 8.59 -4.98 30.05
C SER A 35 7.10 -5.00 29.71
N THR A 36 6.28 -4.30 30.47
CA THR A 36 4.94 -3.92 30.06
C THR A 36 5.17 -3.05 28.83
N ASN A 37 4.94 -3.62 27.63
CA ASN A 37 4.97 -2.86 26.39
C ASN A 37 3.96 -1.71 26.56
N LYS A 38 4.48 -0.52 26.90
CA LYS A 38 3.65 0.68 27.06
C LYS A 38 2.95 0.91 25.71
N GLN A 39 1.64 1.07 25.74
CA GLN A 39 0.86 1.38 24.55
C GLN A 39 1.40 2.67 23.94
N VAL A 40 1.69 2.64 22.63
CA VAL A 40 2.13 3.81 21.87
C VAL A 40 0.89 4.48 21.26
N THR A 41 0.82 5.80 21.32
CA THR A 41 -0.23 6.58 20.66
C THR A 41 0.30 7.10 19.33
N VAL A 42 -0.37 6.73 18.24
CA VAL A 42 -0.01 7.09 16.86
C VAL A 42 -1.14 7.89 16.23
N GLY A 43 -0.82 9.07 15.72
CA GLY A 43 -1.74 9.88 14.91
C GLY A 43 -1.76 9.39 13.46
N VAL A 44 -2.89 9.51 12.79
CA VAL A 44 -3.05 9.15 11.37
C VAL A 44 -3.71 10.30 10.62
N ALA A 45 -3.02 10.80 9.57
CA ALA A 45 -3.50 11.87 8.70
C ALA A 45 -3.37 11.44 7.23
N LEU A 46 -4.49 11.25 6.57
CA LEU A 46 -4.56 10.77 5.18
C LEU A 46 -5.19 11.82 4.27
N THR A 47 -5.00 11.66 2.96
CA THR A 47 -5.67 12.47 1.94
C THR A 47 -7.16 12.15 1.91
N TYR A 48 -7.51 10.87 1.74
CA TYR A 48 -8.89 10.36 1.71
C TYR A 48 -8.92 8.87 2.07
N ASN A 49 -10.14 8.33 2.24
CA ASN A 49 -10.37 6.90 2.54
C ASN A 49 -11.42 6.26 1.62
N SER A 50 -11.83 6.95 0.56
CA SER A 50 -13.00 6.56 -0.27
C SER A 50 -12.66 5.55 -1.37
N THR A 51 -11.38 5.21 -1.59
CA THR A 51 -11.00 4.18 -2.56
C THR A 51 -10.94 2.80 -1.91
N ALA A 52 -11.11 1.74 -2.71
CA ALA A 52 -11.00 0.36 -2.22
C ALA A 52 -9.62 0.07 -1.59
N PHE A 53 -8.55 0.67 -2.15
CA PHE A 53 -7.20 0.57 -1.59
C PHE A 53 -7.12 1.18 -0.18
N TRP A 54 -7.52 2.43 0.00
CA TRP A 54 -7.42 3.10 1.31
C TRP A 54 -8.38 2.53 2.35
N ALA A 55 -9.56 2.04 1.93
CA ALA A 55 -10.46 1.31 2.82
C ALA A 55 -9.82 0.01 3.33
N ALA A 56 -9.14 -0.74 2.47
CA ALA A 56 -8.40 -1.93 2.86
C ALA A 56 -7.20 -1.60 3.75
N TYR A 57 -6.44 -0.55 3.41
CA TYR A 57 -5.33 -0.05 4.23
C TYR A 57 -5.79 0.21 5.68
N LEU A 58 -6.86 0.98 5.88
CA LEU A 58 -7.40 1.30 7.20
C LEU A 58 -7.91 0.06 7.95
N ASN A 59 -8.47 -0.90 7.23
CA ASN A 59 -8.88 -2.18 7.83
C ASN A 59 -7.66 -2.93 8.38
N TYR A 60 -6.59 -3.06 7.58
CA TYR A 60 -5.33 -3.67 8.01
C TYR A 60 -4.66 -2.87 9.14
N GLU A 61 -4.64 -1.54 9.06
CA GLU A 61 -4.10 -0.67 10.10
C GLU A 61 -4.79 -0.93 11.45
N SER A 62 -6.13 -0.99 11.45
CA SER A 62 -6.91 -1.31 12.66
C SER A 62 -6.59 -2.69 13.24
N GLN A 63 -6.35 -3.69 12.38
CA GLN A 63 -5.98 -5.04 12.83
C GLN A 63 -4.56 -5.05 13.43
N TYR A 64 -3.59 -4.44 12.73
CA TYR A 64 -2.21 -4.40 13.17
C TYR A 64 -1.98 -3.49 14.38
N ALA A 65 -2.75 -2.42 14.53
CA ALA A 65 -2.70 -1.57 15.72
C ALA A 65 -3.02 -2.38 17.00
N LYS A 66 -3.99 -3.28 16.93
CA LYS A 66 -4.29 -4.21 18.05
C LYS A 66 -3.15 -5.17 18.33
N GLN A 67 -2.54 -5.74 17.28
CA GLN A 67 -1.41 -6.67 17.41
C GLN A 67 -0.15 -6.01 18.00
N LEU A 68 0.11 -4.75 17.60
CA LEU A 68 1.27 -3.97 18.03
C LEU A 68 1.04 -3.18 19.31
N ASN A 69 -0.13 -3.30 19.94
CA ASN A 69 -0.56 -2.52 21.12
C ASN A 69 -0.44 -1.00 20.89
N VAL A 70 -0.96 -0.53 19.75
CA VAL A 70 -0.99 0.89 19.34
C VAL A 70 -2.38 1.45 19.59
N HIS A 71 -2.45 2.64 20.18
CA HIS A 71 -3.64 3.49 20.22
C HIS A 71 -3.60 4.47 19.04
N VAL A 72 -4.57 4.38 18.13
CA VAL A 72 -4.65 5.22 16.94
C VAL A 72 -5.57 6.43 17.20
N LEU A 73 -5.05 7.63 16.93
CA LEU A 73 -5.82 8.88 16.84
C LEU A 73 -6.11 9.18 15.36
N GLY A 74 -7.35 9.39 15.02
CA GLY A 74 -7.78 9.58 13.62
C GLY A 74 -8.40 8.32 13.00
N PRO A 75 -8.37 8.12 11.68
CA PRO A 75 -7.69 8.97 10.69
C PRO A 75 -8.38 10.35 10.51
N LEU A 76 -7.58 11.40 10.37
CA LEU A 76 -8.03 12.70 9.91
C LEU A 76 -7.83 12.78 8.38
N LEU A 77 -8.84 13.29 7.66
CA LEU A 77 -8.85 13.32 6.20
C LEU A 77 -8.78 14.75 5.70
N ALA A 78 -7.84 15.05 4.82
CA ALA A 78 -7.59 16.40 4.35
C ALA A 78 -8.31 16.74 3.02
N GLY A 79 -8.69 15.72 2.22
CA GLY A 79 -9.54 15.90 1.05
C GLY A 79 -8.96 16.83 -0.02
N ASN A 80 -7.73 16.61 -0.44
CA ASN A 80 -6.97 17.46 -1.37
C ASN A 80 -6.69 18.88 -0.83
N ASN A 81 -6.60 19.05 0.50
CA ASN A 81 -6.31 20.33 1.13
C ASN A 81 -5.04 20.25 1.99
N ALA A 82 -3.91 20.62 1.41
CA ALA A 82 -2.61 20.58 2.07
C ALA A 82 -2.54 21.46 3.35
N SER A 83 -3.22 22.61 3.36
CA SER A 83 -3.25 23.47 4.56
C SER A 83 -4.04 22.82 5.68
N LEU A 84 -5.15 22.16 5.37
CA LEU A 84 -5.93 21.40 6.34
C LEU A 84 -5.12 20.24 6.90
N GLN A 85 -4.37 19.50 6.05
CA GLN A 85 -3.51 18.41 6.49
C GLN A 85 -2.44 18.86 7.48
N ASN A 86 -1.77 20.00 7.25
CA ASN A 86 -0.81 20.55 8.19
C ASN A 86 -1.48 20.83 9.56
N THR A 87 -2.65 21.49 9.57
CA THR A 87 -3.42 21.75 10.80
C THR A 87 -3.84 20.46 11.51
N GLN A 88 -4.24 19.44 10.77
CA GLN A 88 -4.61 18.13 11.32
C GLN A 88 -3.43 17.46 12.02
N ILE A 89 -2.23 17.52 11.42
CA ILE A 89 -1.00 16.99 12.02
C ILE A 89 -0.66 17.72 13.32
N GLU A 90 -0.76 19.07 13.32
CA GLU A 90 -0.55 19.87 14.54
C GLU A 90 -1.54 19.48 15.65
N ASN A 91 -2.81 19.24 15.30
CA ASN A 91 -3.82 18.79 16.26
C ASN A 91 -3.48 17.41 16.82
N LEU A 92 -3.06 16.44 16.01
CA LEU A 92 -2.64 15.11 16.46
C LEU A 92 -1.44 15.19 17.42
N VAL A 93 -0.46 16.08 17.16
CA VAL A 93 0.64 16.36 18.10
C VAL A 93 0.09 16.85 19.43
N ASN A 94 -0.82 17.83 19.42
CA ASN A 94 -1.42 18.41 20.61
C ASN A 94 -2.31 17.43 21.39
N GLU A 95 -2.91 16.45 20.71
CA GLU A 95 -3.68 15.35 21.30
C GLU A 95 -2.78 14.27 21.93
N GLY A 96 -1.46 14.38 21.79
CA GLY A 96 -0.49 13.49 22.43
C GLY A 96 -0.04 12.31 21.57
N ALA A 97 -0.13 12.42 20.25
CA ALA A 97 0.52 11.45 19.35
C ALA A 97 2.04 11.44 19.61
N GLN A 98 2.61 10.25 19.73
CA GLN A 98 4.05 10.04 19.93
C GLN A 98 4.79 9.85 18.58
N ALA A 99 4.06 9.45 17.55
CA ALA A 99 4.46 9.44 16.14
C ALA A 99 3.22 9.66 15.27
N ILE A 100 3.40 10.08 14.03
CA ILE A 100 2.29 10.32 13.10
C ILE A 100 2.56 9.60 11.78
N ILE A 101 1.58 8.82 11.33
CA ILE A 101 1.54 8.27 9.98
C ILE A 101 0.80 9.28 9.09
N VAL A 102 1.40 9.63 7.96
CA VAL A 102 0.83 10.59 7.01
C VAL A 102 0.91 10.06 5.58
N ASN A 103 -0.17 10.18 4.82
CA ASN A 103 -0.13 10.16 3.36
C ASN A 103 -0.17 11.61 2.88
N PRO A 104 0.96 12.18 2.40
CA PRO A 104 1.03 13.59 2.01
C PRO A 104 0.09 13.95 0.85
N GLU A 105 -0.59 15.10 0.96
CA GLU A 105 -1.40 15.65 -0.15
C GLU A 105 -0.55 15.94 -1.39
N THR A 106 0.63 16.53 -1.19
CA THR A 106 1.63 16.69 -2.24
C THR A 106 3.02 16.35 -1.70
N ALA A 107 3.97 16.10 -2.58
CA ALA A 107 5.34 15.79 -2.18
C ALA A 107 6.01 16.89 -1.35
N THR A 108 5.55 18.13 -1.45
CA THR A 108 6.22 19.30 -0.85
C THR A 108 5.37 20.05 0.18
N SER A 109 4.17 19.58 0.51
CA SER A 109 3.23 20.34 1.35
C SER A 109 3.47 20.26 2.86
N LEU A 110 4.23 19.29 3.35
CA LEU A 110 4.33 18.97 4.79
C LEU A 110 5.36 19.79 5.56
N GLY A 111 6.11 20.70 4.95
CA GLY A 111 7.17 21.45 5.61
C GLY A 111 6.77 22.09 6.96
N PRO A 112 5.64 22.83 7.04
CA PRO A 112 5.15 23.41 8.30
C PRO A 112 4.86 22.34 9.37
N ALA A 113 4.12 21.27 9.00
CA ALA A 113 3.75 20.21 9.94
C ALA A 113 4.98 19.42 10.44
N ILE A 114 5.95 19.12 9.55
CA ILE A 114 7.21 18.47 9.94
C ILE A 114 7.98 19.34 10.95
N SER A 115 8.06 20.65 10.69
CA SER A 115 8.73 21.59 11.59
C SER A 115 8.05 21.66 12.96
N TYR A 116 6.71 21.70 12.97
CA TYR A 116 5.92 21.70 14.20
C TYR A 116 6.11 20.41 15.01
N ALA A 117 5.93 19.26 14.37
CA ALA A 117 6.08 17.95 15.01
C ALA A 117 7.50 17.75 15.58
N THR A 118 8.53 18.12 14.79
CA THR A 118 9.94 18.04 15.23
C THR A 118 10.20 18.88 16.49
N ALA A 119 9.64 20.10 16.55
CA ALA A 119 9.76 20.97 17.74
C ALA A 119 9.10 20.35 18.99
N HIS A 120 8.16 19.44 18.81
CA HIS A 120 7.48 18.70 19.88
C HIS A 120 8.00 17.26 20.06
N HIS A 121 9.13 16.91 19.45
CA HIS A 121 9.74 15.58 19.49
C HIS A 121 8.85 14.45 18.95
N VAL A 122 7.94 14.77 18.02
CA VAL A 122 7.08 13.81 17.33
C VAL A 122 7.65 13.58 15.92
N GLN A 123 7.83 12.32 15.56
CA GLN A 123 8.34 11.94 14.25
C GLN A 123 7.18 11.57 13.28
N LEU A 124 7.35 11.89 12.00
CA LEU A 124 6.41 11.50 10.96
C LEU A 124 6.92 10.27 10.20
N ILE A 125 5.98 9.38 9.86
CA ILE A 125 6.18 8.26 8.93
C ILE A 125 5.31 8.54 7.71
N SER A 126 5.93 8.72 6.55
CA SER A 126 5.21 8.88 5.30
C SER A 126 4.82 7.52 4.75
N VAL A 127 3.57 7.34 4.36
CA VAL A 127 3.09 6.14 3.70
C VAL A 127 2.65 6.48 2.27
N ASP A 128 3.02 5.61 1.32
CA ASP A 128 2.66 5.70 -0.10
C ASP A 128 3.34 6.86 -0.86
N THR A 129 3.14 8.10 -0.47
CA THR A 129 3.72 9.28 -1.12
C THR A 129 5.04 9.68 -0.47
N ILE A 130 6.09 9.94 -1.26
CA ILE A 130 7.38 10.41 -0.74
C ILE A 130 7.30 11.88 -0.34
N VAL A 131 8.01 12.25 0.72
CA VAL A 131 8.19 13.63 1.17
C VAL A 131 9.43 14.22 0.50
N GLY A 132 9.25 15.32 -0.22
CA GLY A 132 10.30 16.05 -0.94
C GLY A 132 10.74 17.36 -0.27
N VAL A 133 10.19 17.69 0.91
CA VAL A 133 10.58 18.87 1.73
C VAL A 133 10.55 18.49 3.20
N GLY A 134 11.69 18.62 3.85
CA GLY A 134 11.87 18.29 5.25
C GLY A 134 12.19 16.81 5.48
N HIS A 135 12.38 16.46 6.74
CA HIS A 135 12.82 15.12 7.14
C HIS A 135 11.71 14.37 7.86
N VAL A 136 11.44 13.14 7.44
CA VAL A 136 10.58 12.17 8.12
C VAL A 136 11.39 10.97 8.59
N TYR A 137 10.91 10.29 9.61
CA TYR A 137 11.60 9.11 10.17
C TYR A 137 11.71 7.97 9.17
N MET A 138 10.62 7.73 8.41
CA MET A 138 10.57 6.65 7.41
C MET A 138 9.57 6.98 6.30
N VAL A 139 9.89 6.56 5.08
CA VAL A 139 8.95 6.51 3.95
C VAL A 139 8.67 5.05 3.61
N VAL A 140 7.43 4.61 3.76
CA VAL A 140 6.96 3.26 3.41
C VAL A 140 6.20 3.33 2.10
N ARG A 141 6.79 2.88 1.00
CA ARG A 141 6.15 2.96 -0.34
C ARG A 141 6.71 1.91 -1.30
N ALA A 142 5.93 1.54 -2.30
CA ALA A 142 6.46 0.87 -3.48
C ALA A 142 7.06 1.89 -4.48
N SER A 143 7.86 1.43 -5.41
CA SER A 143 8.44 2.27 -6.45
C SER A 143 7.40 2.61 -7.52
N ASN A 144 6.87 3.82 -7.50
CA ASN A 144 5.90 4.27 -8.50
C ASN A 144 6.50 4.41 -9.91
N THR A 145 7.82 4.62 -10.02
CA THR A 145 8.54 4.51 -11.30
C THR A 145 8.36 3.11 -11.90
N ILE A 146 8.47 2.05 -11.09
CA ILE A 146 8.26 0.66 -11.56
C ILE A 146 6.82 0.46 -12.07
N TYR A 147 5.82 1.08 -11.47
CA TYR A 147 4.42 0.99 -11.93
C TYR A 147 4.27 1.46 -13.39
N GLY A 148 4.74 2.68 -13.67
CA GLY A 148 4.70 3.20 -15.05
C GLY A 148 5.49 2.35 -16.04
N LEU A 149 6.62 1.80 -15.59
CA LEU A 149 7.47 0.95 -16.42
C LEU A 149 6.86 -0.43 -16.70
N ASP A 150 6.24 -1.06 -15.70
CA ASP A 150 5.55 -2.34 -15.86
C ASP A 150 4.31 -2.20 -16.76
N ALA A 151 3.53 -1.12 -16.60
CA ALA A 151 2.43 -0.78 -17.50
C ALA A 151 2.91 -0.57 -18.95
N CYS A 152 4.01 0.18 -19.12
CA CYS A 152 4.64 0.35 -20.44
C CYS A 152 5.08 -1.00 -21.01
N ALA A 153 5.76 -1.85 -20.24
CA ALA A 153 6.22 -3.16 -20.72
C ALA A 153 5.06 -4.02 -21.22
N TYR A 154 3.94 -4.01 -20.49
CA TYR A 154 2.76 -4.77 -20.89
C TYR A 154 2.13 -4.21 -22.17
N ILE A 155 1.86 -2.90 -22.21
CA ILE A 155 1.23 -2.25 -23.36
C ILE A 155 2.13 -2.35 -24.57
N SER A 156 3.43 -2.03 -24.43
CA SER A 156 4.43 -2.14 -25.49
C SER A 156 4.55 -3.54 -26.07
N SER A 157 4.36 -4.59 -25.27
CA SER A 157 4.37 -5.98 -25.78
C SER A 157 3.27 -6.27 -26.79
N LYS A 158 2.20 -5.47 -26.84
CA LYS A 158 0.96 -5.72 -27.62
C LYS A 158 0.57 -4.59 -28.58
N VAL A 159 0.94 -3.35 -28.28
CA VAL A 159 0.54 -2.14 -29.00
C VAL A 159 1.77 -1.53 -29.69
N LYS A 160 1.74 -1.41 -31.02
CA LYS A 160 2.84 -0.85 -31.83
C LYS A 160 2.47 0.41 -32.59
N SER A 161 1.19 0.79 -32.59
CA SER A 161 0.70 2.04 -33.21
C SER A 161 -0.72 2.33 -32.73
N GLY A 162 -1.19 3.55 -32.96
CA GLY A 162 -2.52 4.01 -32.54
C GLY A 162 -2.44 4.84 -31.26
N TYR A 163 -3.52 4.88 -30.51
CA TYR A 163 -3.63 5.74 -29.32
C TYR A 163 -3.67 4.91 -28.05
N VAL A 164 -3.00 5.40 -27.03
CA VAL A 164 -3.07 4.90 -25.65
C VAL A 164 -3.48 6.06 -24.76
N LEU A 165 -4.52 5.86 -23.96
CA LEU A 165 -4.95 6.84 -22.98
C LEU A 165 -4.21 6.57 -21.65
N ASP A 166 -3.53 7.59 -21.14
CA ASP A 166 -2.94 7.60 -19.81
C ASP A 166 -3.83 8.46 -18.90
N LEU A 167 -4.61 7.80 -18.05
CA LEU A 167 -5.41 8.45 -17.00
C LEU A 167 -4.48 8.72 -15.83
N GLU A 168 -3.82 9.87 -15.90
CA GLU A 168 -2.78 10.27 -14.96
C GLU A 168 -3.37 10.59 -13.58
N GLY A 169 -2.62 10.30 -12.53
CA GLY A 169 -2.96 10.70 -11.17
C GLY A 169 -2.78 12.21 -10.94
N ASP A 170 -2.51 12.59 -9.70
CA ASP A 170 -2.12 13.96 -9.37
C ASP A 170 -0.61 14.14 -9.60
N LEU A 171 -0.26 14.99 -10.55
CA LEU A 171 1.14 15.27 -10.91
C LEU A 171 1.90 16.09 -9.85
N THR A 172 1.22 16.64 -8.84
CA THR A 172 1.85 17.28 -7.68
C THR A 172 2.20 16.28 -6.58
N SER A 173 1.62 15.09 -6.65
CA SER A 173 2.00 13.92 -5.86
C SER A 173 3.19 13.21 -6.53
N SER A 174 4.14 12.72 -5.74
CA SER A 174 5.24 11.89 -6.27
C SER A 174 4.73 10.63 -6.97
N ASN A 175 3.58 10.09 -6.58
CA ASN A 175 3.03 8.88 -7.16
C ASN A 175 2.58 9.12 -8.61
N GLY A 176 1.74 10.13 -8.84
CA GLY A 176 1.30 10.49 -10.19
C GLY A 176 2.46 10.91 -11.08
N ALA A 177 3.37 11.77 -10.57
CA ALA A 177 4.54 12.21 -11.33
C ALA A 177 5.46 11.05 -11.73
N ASP A 178 5.80 10.14 -10.79
CA ASP A 178 6.68 9.00 -11.05
C ASP A 178 6.06 8.02 -12.06
N ARG A 179 4.77 7.66 -11.90
CA ARG A 179 4.04 6.76 -12.83
C ARG A 179 3.99 7.36 -14.23
N THR A 180 3.53 8.60 -14.35
CA THR A 180 3.39 9.33 -15.63
C THR A 180 4.73 9.46 -16.36
N ASN A 181 5.78 9.95 -15.69
CA ASN A 181 7.08 10.15 -16.32
C ASN A 181 7.65 8.83 -16.81
N ALA A 182 7.66 7.80 -15.95
CA ALA A 182 8.21 6.50 -16.27
C ALA A 182 7.47 5.83 -17.43
N PHE A 183 6.13 5.86 -17.43
CA PHE A 183 5.30 5.31 -18.50
C PHE A 183 5.58 6.01 -19.83
N ASN A 184 5.51 7.35 -19.84
CA ASN A 184 5.69 8.14 -21.03
C ASN A 184 7.09 8.00 -21.66
N ASP A 185 8.14 8.05 -20.83
CA ASP A 185 9.54 7.90 -21.29
C ASP A 185 9.80 6.51 -21.86
N CYS A 186 9.25 5.48 -21.21
CA CYS A 186 9.33 4.11 -21.67
C CYS A 186 8.60 3.92 -23.01
N MET A 187 7.38 4.40 -23.15
CA MET A 187 6.59 4.31 -24.40
C MET A 187 7.26 5.07 -25.53
N ALA A 188 7.75 6.28 -25.29
CA ALA A 188 8.46 7.07 -26.29
C ALA A 188 9.71 6.37 -26.84
N LYS A 189 10.40 5.61 -25.98
CA LYS A 189 11.60 4.86 -26.36
C LYS A 189 11.28 3.55 -27.09
N ASN A 190 10.25 2.84 -26.66
CA ASN A 190 9.95 1.49 -27.17
C ASN A 190 8.99 1.51 -28.37
N ASP A 191 8.02 2.41 -28.40
CA ASP A 191 6.97 2.45 -29.42
C ASP A 191 6.64 3.90 -29.85
N PRO A 192 7.59 4.60 -30.52
CA PRO A 192 7.42 6.02 -30.89
C PRO A 192 6.27 6.27 -31.89
N ALA A 193 5.69 5.23 -32.48
CA ALA A 193 4.49 5.33 -33.35
C ALA A 193 3.18 5.25 -32.57
N VAL A 194 3.22 5.08 -31.25
CA VAL A 194 2.06 5.14 -30.36
C VAL A 194 1.88 6.57 -29.88
N HIS A 195 0.65 7.09 -29.98
CA HIS A 195 0.28 8.41 -29.48
C HIS A 195 -0.31 8.30 -28.07
N ILE A 196 0.36 8.88 -27.08
CA ILE A 196 -0.16 8.91 -25.70
C ILE A 196 -1.07 10.12 -25.52
N LEU A 197 -2.31 9.87 -25.12
CA LEU A 197 -3.28 10.85 -24.67
C LEU A 197 -3.11 11.00 -23.16
N LYS A 198 -2.64 12.16 -22.70
CA LYS A 198 -2.29 12.45 -21.31
C LYS A 198 -3.41 13.23 -20.66
N ASP A 199 -4.11 12.62 -19.72
CA ASP A 199 -5.25 13.23 -19.05
C ASP A 199 -5.06 13.26 -17.53
N PRO A 200 -4.52 14.39 -16.96
CA PRO A 200 -4.37 14.55 -15.51
C PRO A 200 -5.74 14.61 -14.83
N THR A 201 -6.02 13.68 -13.94
CA THR A 201 -7.34 13.54 -13.31
C THR A 201 -7.38 13.97 -11.85
N VAL A 202 -6.22 14.24 -11.25
CA VAL A 202 -6.06 14.58 -9.82
C VAL A 202 -6.74 13.51 -8.92
N TRP A 203 -6.55 12.23 -9.26
CA TRP A 203 -7.17 11.07 -8.60
C TRP A 203 -8.71 11.10 -8.57
N THR A 204 -9.35 11.81 -9.52
CA THR A 204 -10.81 11.96 -9.57
C THR A 204 -11.42 10.95 -10.53
N GLN A 205 -12.10 9.96 -10.00
CA GLN A 205 -12.73 8.88 -10.78
C GLN A 205 -13.68 9.40 -11.88
N SER A 206 -14.54 10.36 -11.55
CA SER A 206 -15.52 10.89 -12.53
C SER A 206 -14.84 11.59 -13.71
N THR A 207 -13.73 12.29 -13.47
CA THR A 207 -12.90 12.89 -14.51
C THR A 207 -12.31 11.81 -15.40
N ALA A 208 -11.65 10.81 -14.83
CA ALA A 208 -11.04 9.70 -15.56
C ALA A 208 -12.05 8.94 -16.44
N VAL A 209 -13.25 8.67 -15.93
CA VAL A 209 -14.32 8.00 -16.71
C VAL A 209 -14.82 8.89 -17.84
N SER A 210 -14.97 10.20 -17.63
CA SER A 210 -15.35 11.17 -18.66
C SER A 210 -14.31 11.23 -19.79
N ASP A 211 -13.02 11.26 -19.42
CA ASP A 211 -11.91 11.31 -20.36
C ASP A 211 -11.83 10.00 -21.18
N ALA A 212 -12.04 8.85 -20.52
CA ALA A 212 -12.16 7.56 -21.22
C ALA A 212 -13.34 7.54 -22.22
N GLN A 213 -14.51 8.09 -21.86
CA GLN A 213 -15.66 8.21 -22.77
C GLN A 213 -15.33 9.08 -23.98
N THR A 214 -14.62 10.19 -23.75
CA THR A 214 -14.17 11.11 -24.79
C THR A 214 -13.18 10.41 -25.73
N ALA A 215 -12.17 9.73 -25.19
CA ALA A 215 -11.17 9.00 -25.97
C ALA A 215 -11.81 7.86 -26.80
N VAL A 216 -12.70 7.04 -26.21
CA VAL A 216 -13.44 6.00 -26.92
C VAL A 216 -14.26 6.58 -28.07
N SER A 217 -14.92 7.73 -27.86
CA SER A 217 -15.76 8.37 -28.89
C SER A 217 -14.93 8.98 -30.02
N ALA A 218 -13.79 9.60 -29.68
CA ALA A 218 -12.96 10.31 -30.64
C ALA A 218 -12.10 9.37 -31.49
N TYR A 219 -11.55 8.32 -30.88
CA TYR A 219 -10.55 7.47 -31.55
C TYR A 219 -11.06 6.08 -31.94
N GLY A 220 -12.18 5.62 -31.37
CA GLY A 220 -12.84 4.37 -31.77
C GLY A 220 -11.88 3.18 -31.78
N SER A 221 -11.73 2.51 -32.95
CA SER A 221 -10.83 1.35 -33.13
C SER A 221 -9.34 1.71 -33.12
N GLN A 222 -8.99 2.99 -33.16
CA GLN A 222 -7.60 3.46 -33.07
C GLN A 222 -7.12 3.56 -31.61
N LEU A 223 -8.02 3.63 -30.63
CA LEU A 223 -7.69 3.48 -29.21
C LEU A 223 -7.32 2.03 -28.96
N LYS A 224 -6.11 1.79 -28.46
CA LYS A 224 -5.54 0.43 -28.28
C LYS A 224 -5.40 0.01 -26.83
N ALA A 225 -5.16 0.97 -25.93
CA ALA A 225 -5.06 0.71 -24.52
C ALA A 225 -5.50 1.91 -23.68
N ILE A 226 -5.86 1.64 -22.45
CA ILE A 226 -6.06 2.62 -21.37
C ILE A 226 -5.15 2.17 -20.22
N TYR A 227 -4.31 3.08 -19.74
CA TYR A 227 -3.58 2.93 -18.49
C TYR A 227 -4.25 3.81 -17.44
N ALA A 228 -4.82 3.20 -16.41
CA ALA A 228 -5.40 3.89 -15.26
C ALA A 228 -4.41 3.82 -14.09
N GLN A 229 -3.87 4.95 -13.66
CA GLN A 229 -2.83 4.98 -12.63
C GLN A 229 -3.34 4.66 -11.21
N TRP A 230 -4.59 4.22 -11.07
CA TRP A 230 -5.20 3.68 -9.83
C TRP A 230 -6.50 2.95 -10.16
N SER A 231 -7.02 2.17 -9.23
CA SER A 231 -8.12 1.23 -9.47
C SER A 231 -9.51 1.86 -9.70
N SER A 232 -9.78 3.05 -9.13
CA SER A 232 -11.14 3.61 -9.14
C SER A 232 -11.70 3.88 -10.54
N PRO A 233 -10.92 4.31 -11.57
CA PRO A 233 -11.42 4.47 -12.93
C PRO A 233 -12.01 3.19 -13.52
N ASP A 234 -11.49 2.02 -13.17
CA ASP A 234 -11.90 0.74 -13.75
C ASP A 234 -13.38 0.45 -13.52
N ILE A 235 -13.94 0.94 -12.41
CA ILE A 235 -15.37 0.82 -12.07
C ILE A 235 -16.28 1.41 -13.19
N GLY A 236 -15.81 2.43 -13.90
CA GLY A 236 -16.54 3.04 -15.01
C GLY A 236 -15.99 2.70 -16.38
N VAL A 237 -14.67 2.54 -16.51
CA VAL A 237 -13.98 2.26 -17.79
C VAL A 237 -14.31 0.85 -18.29
N ILE A 238 -14.28 -0.16 -17.42
CA ILE A 238 -14.59 -1.55 -17.84
C ILE A 238 -16.03 -1.67 -18.36
N PRO A 239 -17.08 -1.21 -17.64
CA PRO A 239 -18.44 -1.20 -18.17
C PRO A 239 -18.62 -0.37 -19.45
N LEU A 240 -17.90 0.76 -19.57
CA LEU A 240 -17.90 1.57 -20.80
C LEU A 240 -17.42 0.72 -22.00
N LEU A 241 -16.27 0.08 -21.87
CA LEU A 241 -15.71 -0.76 -22.94
C LEU A 241 -16.63 -1.96 -23.27
N GLN A 242 -17.26 -2.57 -22.26
CA GLN A 242 -18.27 -3.62 -22.45
C GLN A 242 -19.46 -3.11 -23.26
N SER A 243 -20.01 -1.96 -22.90
CA SER A 243 -21.17 -1.34 -23.58
C SER A 243 -20.90 -0.99 -25.06
N LYS A 244 -19.62 -0.76 -25.39
CA LYS A 244 -19.16 -0.43 -26.74
C LYS A 244 -18.62 -1.64 -27.52
N ASN A 245 -18.69 -2.86 -26.97
CA ASN A 245 -18.11 -4.08 -27.53
C ASN A 245 -16.59 -3.95 -27.79
N LEU A 246 -15.87 -3.26 -26.91
CA LEU A 246 -14.43 -3.01 -26.97
C LEU A 246 -13.62 -3.88 -26.00
N THR A 247 -14.25 -4.65 -25.13
CA THR A 247 -13.57 -5.60 -24.23
C THR A 247 -12.68 -6.54 -25.05
N GLY A 248 -11.41 -6.68 -24.64
CA GLY A 248 -10.40 -7.46 -25.35
C GLY A 248 -9.92 -6.88 -26.68
N LYS A 249 -10.45 -5.71 -27.10
CA LYS A 249 -9.96 -4.92 -28.26
C LYS A 249 -9.18 -3.68 -27.83
N VAL A 250 -9.55 -3.10 -26.70
CA VAL A 250 -8.80 -2.07 -25.99
C VAL A 250 -8.28 -2.71 -24.71
N LEU A 251 -6.97 -2.71 -24.52
CA LEU A 251 -6.33 -3.22 -23.31
C LEU A 251 -6.64 -2.27 -22.15
N VAL A 252 -6.78 -2.81 -20.96
CA VAL A 252 -6.87 -2.01 -19.72
C VAL A 252 -5.79 -2.48 -18.77
N VAL A 253 -4.93 -1.56 -18.36
CA VAL A 253 -3.87 -1.76 -17.36
C VAL A 253 -4.13 -0.79 -16.23
N SER A 254 -4.02 -1.26 -14.99
CA SER A 254 -4.34 -0.46 -13.82
C SER A 254 -3.30 -0.64 -12.71
N ASP A 255 -3.51 0.08 -11.61
CA ASP A 255 -2.70 -0.01 -10.41
C ASP A 255 -3.63 -0.17 -9.19
N ASP A 256 -3.09 -0.65 -8.07
CA ASP A 256 -3.57 -0.91 -6.72
C ASP A 256 -3.68 -2.42 -6.41
N GLY A 257 -4.16 -3.26 -7.31
CA GLY A 257 -4.34 -4.70 -7.07
C GLY A 257 -5.45 -5.01 -6.08
N VAL A 258 -6.51 -4.20 -6.06
CA VAL A 258 -7.68 -4.39 -5.18
C VAL A 258 -8.50 -5.64 -5.56
N PRO A 259 -9.37 -6.16 -4.66
CA PRO A 259 -10.11 -7.39 -4.94
C PRO A 259 -10.90 -7.39 -6.25
N PHE A 260 -11.59 -6.31 -6.60
CA PHE A 260 -12.36 -6.28 -7.84
C PHE A 260 -11.47 -6.32 -9.09
N GLU A 261 -10.27 -5.73 -9.05
CA GLU A 261 -9.29 -5.86 -10.14
C GLU A 261 -8.82 -7.32 -10.28
N MET A 262 -8.56 -8.02 -9.16
CA MET A 262 -8.25 -9.45 -9.21
C MET A 262 -9.38 -10.23 -9.87
N CYS A 263 -10.63 -9.92 -9.56
CA CYS A 263 -11.80 -10.50 -10.21
C CYS A 263 -11.84 -10.21 -11.72
N ASP A 264 -11.58 -8.97 -12.11
CA ASP A 264 -11.67 -8.55 -13.51
C ASP A 264 -10.51 -9.09 -14.35
N ILE A 265 -9.32 -9.27 -13.76
CA ILE A 265 -8.22 -10.00 -14.43
C ILE A 265 -8.60 -11.49 -14.62
N GLN A 266 -9.22 -12.13 -13.62
CA GLN A 266 -9.70 -13.51 -13.74
C GLN A 266 -10.71 -13.64 -14.89
N LYS A 267 -11.66 -12.70 -15.01
CA LYS A 267 -12.67 -12.64 -16.08
C LYS A 267 -12.07 -12.26 -17.43
N GLY A 268 -10.93 -11.55 -17.46
CA GLY A 268 -10.30 -11.02 -18.68
C GLY A 268 -10.95 -9.71 -19.15
N THR A 269 -11.53 -8.94 -18.25
CA THR A 269 -12.06 -7.58 -18.49
C THR A 269 -11.05 -6.51 -18.12
N LEU A 270 -10.07 -6.82 -17.27
CA LEU A 270 -8.86 -6.09 -16.99
C LEU A 270 -7.67 -6.97 -17.40
N ASP A 271 -6.65 -6.38 -18.03
CA ASP A 271 -5.51 -7.12 -18.56
C ASP A 271 -4.39 -7.30 -17.53
N ALA A 272 -4.09 -6.26 -16.75
CA ALA A 272 -3.05 -6.27 -15.73
C ALA A 272 -3.29 -5.20 -14.67
N SER A 273 -2.74 -5.41 -13.47
CA SER A 273 -2.70 -4.40 -12.41
C SER A 273 -1.42 -4.53 -11.59
N GLN A 274 -0.84 -3.39 -11.20
CA GLN A 274 0.24 -3.35 -10.22
C GLN A 274 -0.35 -3.52 -8.82
N SER A 275 0.00 -4.59 -8.13
CA SER A 275 -0.59 -4.91 -6.83
C SER A 275 0.12 -4.16 -5.70
N GLN A 276 -0.33 -2.94 -5.41
CA GLN A 276 0.19 -2.09 -4.33
C GLN A 276 -0.17 -2.71 -2.96
N PRO A 277 0.78 -3.12 -2.12
CA PRO A 277 0.49 -3.99 -0.98
C PRO A 277 -0.03 -3.23 0.25
N ALA A 278 -1.35 -2.95 0.29
CA ALA A 278 -2.03 -2.22 1.37
C ALA A 278 -1.75 -2.81 2.77
N ASN A 279 -1.69 -4.13 2.88
CA ASN A 279 -1.38 -4.84 4.12
C ASN A 279 0.04 -4.54 4.63
N LEU A 280 1.04 -4.55 3.75
CA LEU A 280 2.43 -4.26 4.12
C LEU A 280 2.61 -2.77 4.45
N TYR A 281 1.95 -1.89 3.71
CA TYR A 281 1.96 -0.45 4.01
C TYR A 281 1.44 -0.19 5.43
N ALA A 282 0.29 -0.76 5.78
CA ALA A 282 -0.32 -0.59 7.09
C ALA A 282 0.56 -1.17 8.22
N TYR A 283 1.09 -2.38 8.03
CA TYR A 283 1.93 -3.02 9.04
C TYR A 283 3.22 -2.24 9.29
N TRP A 284 3.96 -1.92 8.22
CA TRP A 284 5.27 -1.29 8.36
C TRP A 284 5.18 0.18 8.76
N ALA A 285 4.16 0.91 8.32
CA ALA A 285 3.93 2.27 8.81
C ALA A 285 3.70 2.28 10.34
N LEU A 286 2.85 1.39 10.86
CA LEU A 286 2.64 1.25 12.31
C LEU A 286 3.91 0.80 13.04
N LYS A 287 4.63 -0.18 12.49
CA LYS A 287 5.86 -0.69 13.10
C LYS A 287 6.91 0.42 13.23
N TYR A 288 7.13 1.19 12.16
CA TYR A 288 8.05 2.32 12.19
C TYR A 288 7.55 3.47 13.07
N ALA A 289 6.24 3.67 13.19
CA ALA A 289 5.70 4.64 14.15
C ALA A 289 5.99 4.22 15.60
N VAL A 290 5.90 2.93 15.93
CA VAL A 290 6.30 2.39 17.23
C VAL A 290 7.81 2.55 17.46
N ASP A 291 8.64 2.27 16.45
CA ASP A 291 10.09 2.43 16.54
C ASP A 291 10.48 3.90 16.75
N ALA A 292 9.86 4.83 16.03
CA ALA A 292 10.04 6.26 16.17
C ALA A 292 9.66 6.76 17.58
N ALA A 293 8.50 6.33 18.08
CA ALA A 293 8.04 6.68 19.43
C ALA A 293 8.96 6.16 20.54
N ASN A 294 9.68 5.07 20.27
CA ASN A 294 10.67 4.47 21.19
C ASN A 294 12.11 4.95 20.92
N ASN A 295 12.30 5.97 20.07
CA ASN A 295 13.61 6.54 19.71
C ASN A 295 14.58 5.51 19.13
N VAL A 296 14.11 4.51 18.41
CA VAL A 296 14.96 3.58 17.66
C VAL A 296 15.63 4.35 16.51
N THR A 297 16.92 4.17 16.34
CA THR A 297 17.66 4.81 15.23
C THR A 297 17.87 3.80 14.13
N LEU A 298 17.42 4.13 12.92
CA LEU A 298 17.59 3.33 11.70
C LEU A 298 18.40 4.10 10.67
N LYS A 299 19.06 3.37 9.76
CA LYS A 299 19.88 3.94 8.68
C LYS A 299 19.76 3.11 7.41
N ALA A 300 20.16 3.68 6.29
CA ALA A 300 20.26 2.94 5.03
C ALA A 300 21.22 1.74 5.18
N GLY A 301 20.80 0.59 4.64
CA GLY A 301 21.48 -0.69 4.77
C GLY A 301 21.03 -1.55 5.95
N ASP A 302 20.29 -1.00 6.92
CA ASP A 302 19.64 -1.81 7.96
C ASP A 302 18.57 -2.71 7.33
N PRO A 303 18.21 -3.85 7.94
CA PRO A 303 17.14 -4.69 7.45
C PRO A 303 15.83 -3.88 7.32
N GLY A 304 15.22 -3.95 6.14
CA GLY A 304 13.91 -3.38 5.88
C GLY A 304 12.80 -4.36 6.22
N GLY A 305 11.59 -3.88 6.22
CA GLY A 305 10.41 -4.71 6.48
C GLY A 305 9.70 -5.10 5.19
N GLY A 306 9.52 -4.17 4.29
CA GLY A 306 8.94 -4.38 2.97
C GLY A 306 9.97 -4.73 1.91
N ALA A 307 11.23 -4.36 2.12
CA ALA A 307 12.37 -4.69 1.30
C ALA A 307 13.48 -5.35 2.13
N PRO A 308 14.47 -6.04 1.51
CA PRO A 308 15.59 -6.63 2.22
C PRO A 308 16.39 -5.62 3.06
N THR A 309 16.55 -4.39 2.56
CA THR A 309 17.27 -3.32 3.25
C THR A 309 16.59 -1.97 3.05
N LEU A 310 16.70 -1.12 4.08
CA LEU A 310 16.31 0.28 4.00
C LEU A 310 17.22 1.05 3.03
N GLN A 311 16.65 2.02 2.34
CA GLN A 311 17.34 2.81 1.32
C GLN A 311 17.18 4.30 1.60
N THR A 312 18.06 5.10 1.02
CA THR A 312 17.85 6.55 0.92
C THR A 312 17.01 6.83 -0.31
N LEU A 313 15.85 7.44 -0.10
CA LEU A 313 14.95 7.91 -1.15
C LEU A 313 15.09 9.43 -1.27
N SER A 314 15.37 9.91 -2.49
CA SER A 314 15.53 11.33 -2.77
C SER A 314 14.40 11.82 -3.66
N TYR A 315 13.83 12.97 -3.33
CA TYR A 315 12.80 13.63 -4.13
C TYR A 315 12.83 15.15 -3.90
N ALA A 316 12.69 15.94 -4.97
CA ALA A 316 12.62 17.40 -4.93
C ALA A 316 13.80 18.09 -4.18
N GLY A 317 14.95 17.42 -4.06
CA GLY A 317 16.16 17.95 -3.43
C GLY A 317 16.40 17.46 -1.99
N ASP A 318 15.40 16.89 -1.33
CA ASP A 318 15.55 16.28 -0.02
C ASP A 318 15.68 14.75 -0.09
N SER A 319 16.19 14.17 0.98
CA SER A 319 16.40 12.73 1.08
C SER A 319 15.87 12.22 2.42
N ASN A 320 15.14 11.12 2.38
CA ASN A 320 14.56 10.45 3.54
C ASN A 320 14.94 8.97 3.55
N LEU A 321 14.96 8.37 4.74
CA LEU A 321 15.06 6.93 4.87
C LEU A 321 13.77 6.28 4.38
N GLY A 322 13.88 5.23 3.56
CA GLY A 322 12.73 4.55 2.99
C GLY A 322 12.81 3.04 3.08
N ASP A 323 11.65 2.41 3.21
CA ASP A 323 11.43 0.99 3.05
C ASP A 323 10.67 0.75 1.74
N PRO A 324 11.37 0.45 0.62
CA PRO A 324 10.75 0.24 -0.67
C PRO A 324 10.06 -1.12 -0.73
N VAL A 325 8.75 -1.12 -0.50
CA VAL A 325 7.92 -2.32 -0.51
C VAL A 325 7.76 -2.87 -1.91
N VAL A 326 7.90 -4.18 -2.07
CA VAL A 326 7.72 -4.85 -3.37
C VAL A 326 6.23 -4.93 -3.71
N ALA A 327 5.87 -4.47 -4.91
CA ALA A 327 4.53 -4.57 -5.47
C ALA A 327 4.57 -5.48 -6.70
N PRO A 328 3.88 -6.65 -6.71
CA PRO A 328 3.85 -7.53 -7.88
C PRO A 328 3.03 -6.92 -9.03
N PHE A 329 3.50 -7.09 -10.26
CA PHE A 329 2.70 -6.80 -11.46
C PHE A 329 1.88 -8.04 -11.84
N VAL A 330 0.57 -7.93 -11.77
CA VAL A 330 -0.37 -9.05 -11.85
C VAL A 330 -1.00 -9.13 -13.23
N THR A 331 -0.99 -10.31 -13.80
CA THR A 331 -1.66 -10.64 -15.08
C THR A 331 -2.43 -11.96 -14.94
N LYS A 332 -3.24 -12.31 -15.93
CA LYS A 332 -4.03 -13.54 -15.89
C LYS A 332 -3.17 -14.80 -15.71
N SER A 333 -2.01 -14.84 -16.36
CA SER A 333 -1.04 -15.94 -16.26
C SER A 333 0.37 -15.38 -16.20
N ALA A 334 1.24 -16.01 -15.45
CA ALA A 334 2.64 -15.59 -15.35
C ALA A 334 3.30 -15.53 -16.74
N GLN A 335 4.02 -14.46 -17.00
CA GLN A 335 4.79 -14.24 -18.21
C GLN A 335 6.01 -13.37 -17.94
N THR A 336 6.94 -13.36 -18.87
CA THR A 336 8.08 -12.43 -18.87
C THR A 336 7.91 -11.47 -20.04
N LEU A 337 7.84 -10.19 -19.76
CA LEU A 337 7.76 -9.11 -20.74
C LEU A 337 9.16 -8.58 -21.00
N THR A 338 9.46 -8.20 -22.24
CA THR A 338 10.74 -7.61 -22.62
C THR A 338 10.52 -6.24 -23.20
N VAL A 339 11.28 -5.26 -22.71
CA VAL A 339 11.30 -3.89 -23.20
C VAL A 339 12.73 -3.42 -23.39
N THR A 340 12.95 -2.40 -24.20
CA THR A 340 14.24 -1.73 -24.23
C THR A 340 14.46 -1.07 -22.86
N PRO A 341 15.61 -1.34 -22.19
CA PRO A 341 15.89 -0.76 -20.89
C PRO A 341 15.80 0.77 -20.91
N VAL A 342 15.14 1.33 -19.90
CA VAL A 342 15.16 2.76 -19.58
C VAL A 342 15.77 2.93 -18.19
N ASP A 343 16.12 4.15 -17.80
CA ASP A 343 16.76 4.40 -16.51
C ASP A 343 15.92 3.80 -15.37
N GLY A 344 16.55 2.95 -14.56
CA GLY A 344 15.93 2.27 -13.44
C GLY A 344 15.29 0.91 -13.73
N LEU A 345 15.24 0.43 -15.01
CA LEU A 345 14.74 -0.91 -15.33
C LEU A 345 15.76 -1.79 -16.08
N SER A 346 15.87 -3.03 -15.62
CA SER A 346 16.33 -4.14 -16.44
C SER A 346 15.31 -4.36 -17.58
N GLY A 347 15.77 -4.76 -18.77
CA GLY A 347 14.89 -4.94 -19.93
C GLY A 347 13.84 -6.07 -19.83
N THR A 348 13.52 -6.53 -18.63
CA THR A 348 12.56 -7.64 -18.40
C THR A 348 11.69 -7.37 -17.18
N VAL A 349 10.38 -7.64 -17.31
CA VAL A 349 9.39 -7.60 -16.24
C VAL A 349 8.77 -9.00 -16.11
N ALA A 350 8.90 -9.60 -14.93
CA ALA A 350 8.23 -10.86 -14.60
C ALA A 350 6.86 -10.55 -13.98
N THR A 351 5.80 -11.16 -14.50
CA THR A 351 4.46 -10.97 -13.96
C THR A 351 4.05 -12.09 -13.01
N THR A 352 3.20 -11.76 -12.04
CA THR A 352 2.59 -12.70 -11.11
C THR A 352 1.21 -13.11 -11.63
N PRO A 353 0.85 -14.40 -11.62
CA PRO A 353 -0.48 -14.82 -12.06
C PRO A 353 -1.52 -14.39 -11.03
N VAL A 354 -2.70 -13.95 -11.50
CA VAL A 354 -3.80 -13.55 -10.62
C VAL A 354 -4.31 -14.67 -9.70
N SER A 355 -4.00 -15.92 -10.03
CA SER A 355 -4.30 -17.09 -9.19
C SER A 355 -3.40 -17.23 -7.95
N ASP A 356 -2.36 -16.41 -7.84
CA ASP A 356 -1.49 -16.43 -6.64
C ASP A 356 -2.27 -15.94 -5.42
N THR A 357 -2.48 -16.85 -4.49
CA THR A 357 -3.28 -16.60 -3.27
C THR A 357 -2.57 -15.72 -2.24
N SER A 358 -1.29 -15.41 -2.44
CA SER A 358 -0.53 -14.50 -1.57
C SER A 358 -0.73 -13.02 -1.92
N LEU A 359 -1.28 -12.70 -3.10
CA LEU A 359 -1.62 -11.33 -3.48
C LEU A 359 -2.60 -10.73 -2.47
N TRP A 360 -2.32 -9.53 -1.99
CA TRP A 360 -3.11 -8.93 -0.93
C TRP A 360 -4.60 -8.76 -1.31
N GLY A 361 -4.89 -8.43 -2.58
CA GLY A 361 -6.27 -8.33 -3.09
C GLY A 361 -7.01 -9.66 -3.04
N ASN A 362 -6.33 -10.79 -3.29
CA ASN A 362 -6.89 -12.12 -3.13
C ASN A 362 -7.10 -12.48 -1.67
N VAL A 363 -6.14 -12.16 -0.79
CA VAL A 363 -6.24 -12.39 0.66
C VAL A 363 -7.40 -11.59 1.24
N TYR A 364 -7.43 -10.29 0.95
CA TYR A 364 -8.47 -9.39 1.45
C TYR A 364 -9.84 -9.79 0.89
N GLY A 365 -9.95 -10.01 -0.41
CA GLY A 365 -11.18 -10.43 -1.07
C GLY A 365 -11.72 -11.73 -0.50
N SER A 366 -10.86 -12.73 -0.26
CA SER A 366 -11.26 -14.01 0.34
C SER A 366 -11.83 -13.85 1.75
N ALA A 367 -11.24 -12.94 2.55
CA ALA A 367 -11.74 -12.64 3.89
C ALA A 367 -13.10 -11.88 3.88
N HIS A 368 -13.47 -11.27 2.75
CA HIS A 368 -14.68 -10.46 2.58
C HIS A 368 -15.66 -11.06 1.55
N GLY A 369 -15.76 -12.36 1.49
CA GLY A 369 -16.76 -13.07 0.67
C GLY A 369 -16.32 -13.46 -0.75
N GLY A 370 -15.05 -13.27 -1.08
CA GLY A 370 -14.44 -13.57 -2.39
C GLY A 370 -14.15 -12.32 -3.21
N VAL A 371 -13.12 -12.39 -4.07
CA VAL A 371 -12.67 -11.22 -4.87
C VAL A 371 -13.77 -10.67 -5.79
N CYS A 372 -14.69 -11.51 -6.22
CA CYS A 372 -15.83 -11.15 -7.09
C CYS A 372 -17.13 -10.86 -6.31
N SER A 373 -17.08 -10.75 -4.99
CA SER A 373 -18.29 -10.45 -4.21
C SER A 373 -18.72 -8.99 -4.37
N ALA A 374 -20.02 -8.73 -4.19
CA ALA A 374 -20.56 -7.38 -4.24
C ALA A 374 -19.95 -6.45 -3.16
N SER A 375 -19.50 -7.01 -2.02
CA SER A 375 -18.81 -6.26 -0.98
C SER A 375 -17.41 -5.76 -1.37
N ASN A 376 -16.87 -6.28 -2.48
CA ASN A 376 -15.55 -5.92 -3.02
C ASN A 376 -15.66 -5.26 -4.40
N ALA A 377 -16.83 -4.82 -4.80
CA ALA A 377 -17.07 -4.28 -6.16
C ALA A 377 -16.64 -2.82 -6.36
N GLY A 378 -15.98 -2.20 -5.37
CA GLY A 378 -15.48 -0.83 -5.46
C GLY A 378 -16.51 0.22 -5.04
#